data_1fd2e7739fb3e36c741e3aac371cf5fd
#
_entry.id   1fd2e7739fb3e36c741e3aac371cf5fd
#
_cell.length_a   1.000
_cell.length_b   1.000
_cell.length_c   1.000
_cell.angle_alpha   90.00
_cell.angle_beta   90.00
_cell.angle_gamma   90.00
#
_symmetry.space_group_name_H-M   'P 1'
#
loop_
_entity.id
_entity.type
_entity.pdbx_description
1 polymer ?
#
loop_
_entity_poly.entity_id
_entity_poly.type
_entity_poly.pdbx_seq_one_letter_code
_entity_poly.pdbx_strand_id
1 'polypeptide(L)'
;MVNLVDFFVEIGKLKGMPRKGWVIRDIKNPESIADHIFRATMMAWILAAVKKDSLNIEKIIKMALIHDLCEVYAGDTTPYDSILPKDKKKRAALLKTWPRFSKEEREKLSKQKFIKESKALDKVSSMLPVKVKKEIKKLWLDYEKGLSREARFFRQTDRMESLFQAAEYWKKYKKPVQKPIWIWAKELFDDPVLLELSEVLGKKFYK
;
A
#
# COMPACT_ATOMS: atom_id res chain seq x y z
N MET A 1 -9.96 17.02 23.93
CA MET A 1 -8.60 16.45 24.13
C MET A 1 -8.63 14.95 24.36
N VAL A 2 -9.56 14.41 25.19
CA VAL A 2 -9.68 12.94 25.45
C VAL A 2 -9.75 12.14 24.14
N ASN A 3 -10.63 12.50 23.22
CA ASN A 3 -10.78 11.80 21.94
C ASN A 3 -9.52 11.80 21.05
N LEU A 4 -8.63 12.80 21.18
CA LEU A 4 -7.36 12.82 20.47
C LEU A 4 -6.36 11.83 21.05
N VAL A 5 -6.37 11.64 22.37
CA VAL A 5 -5.54 10.60 23.01
C VAL A 5 -5.98 9.23 22.50
N ASP A 6 -7.28 8.96 22.49
CA ASP A 6 -7.82 7.71 21.96
C ASP A 6 -7.46 7.49 20.49
N PHE A 7 -7.54 8.54 19.67
CA PHE A 7 -7.10 8.48 18.28
C PHE A 7 -5.62 8.07 18.16
N PHE A 8 -4.71 8.71 18.91
CA PHE A 8 -3.30 8.39 18.85
C PHE A 8 -2.97 6.99 19.37
N VAL A 9 -3.70 6.51 20.39
CA VAL A 9 -3.59 5.13 20.86
C VAL A 9 -4.05 4.15 19.78
N GLU A 10 -5.19 4.42 19.13
CA GLU A 10 -5.71 3.54 18.07
C GLU A 10 -4.76 3.44 16.87
N ILE A 11 -4.30 4.56 16.31
CA ILE A 11 -3.37 4.52 15.17
C ILE A 11 -2.02 3.89 15.55
N GLY A 12 -1.65 3.94 16.83
CA GLY A 12 -0.46 3.25 17.33
C GLY A 12 -0.48 1.73 17.11
N LYS A 13 -1.66 1.13 16.96
CA LYS A 13 -1.83 -0.30 16.66
C LYS A 13 -1.24 -0.70 15.31
N LEU A 14 -1.19 0.22 14.35
CA LEU A 14 -0.60 -0.02 13.04
C LEU A 14 0.88 -0.45 13.11
N LYS A 15 1.59 -0.07 14.19
CA LYS A 15 2.96 -0.52 14.45
C LYS A 15 3.09 -2.02 14.70
N GLY A 16 2.04 -2.66 15.22
CA GLY A 16 2.01 -4.10 15.50
C GLY A 16 1.24 -4.91 14.45
N MET A 17 0.69 -4.27 13.42
CA MET A 17 -0.09 -4.93 12.38
C MET A 17 0.80 -5.24 11.18
N PRO A 18 1.11 -6.53 10.91
CA PRO A 18 1.97 -6.89 9.80
C PRO A 18 1.24 -6.76 8.47
N ARG A 19 1.95 -6.33 7.41
CA ARG A 19 1.44 -6.30 6.04
C ARG A 19 1.08 -7.71 5.57
N LYS A 20 -0.19 -7.93 5.29
CA LYS A 20 -0.76 -9.23 4.97
C LYS A 20 -0.17 -9.86 3.71
N GLY A 21 0.17 -9.04 2.73
CA GLY A 21 0.86 -9.49 1.53
C GLY A 21 2.13 -10.30 1.81
N TRP A 22 2.85 -9.99 2.88
CA TRP A 22 4.04 -10.71 3.30
C TRP A 22 3.73 -11.89 4.22
N VAL A 23 2.73 -11.75 5.09
CA VAL A 23 2.26 -12.84 5.96
C VAL A 23 1.81 -14.04 5.13
N ILE A 24 1.01 -13.84 4.08
CA ILE A 24 0.53 -14.93 3.22
C ILE A 24 1.65 -15.63 2.43
N ARG A 25 2.82 -14.99 2.32
CA ARG A 25 4.04 -15.51 1.69
C ARG A 25 5.02 -16.15 2.67
N ASP A 26 4.60 -16.33 3.90
CA ASP A 26 5.41 -16.90 5.00
C ASP A 26 6.75 -16.13 5.20
N ILE A 27 6.73 -14.80 5.07
CA ILE A 27 7.87 -13.96 5.40
C ILE A 27 7.99 -13.90 6.92
N LYS A 28 9.19 -14.25 7.43
CA LYS A 28 9.50 -14.07 8.85
C LYS A 28 9.67 -12.58 9.15
N ASN A 29 9.04 -12.12 10.24
CA ASN A 29 9.10 -10.71 10.65
C ASN A 29 8.76 -9.75 9.50
N PRO A 30 7.52 -9.83 8.97
CA PRO A 30 7.08 -8.90 7.95
C PRO A 30 7.01 -7.48 8.51
N GLU A 31 7.24 -6.49 7.65
CA GLU A 31 7.03 -5.09 8.01
C GLU A 31 5.62 -4.86 8.54
N SER A 32 5.48 -3.88 9.42
CA SER A 32 4.17 -3.39 9.85
C SER A 32 3.57 -2.43 8.82
N ILE A 33 2.25 -2.17 8.96
CA ILE A 33 1.58 -1.12 8.17
C ILE A 33 2.25 0.25 8.42
N ALA A 34 2.69 0.52 9.65
CA ALA A 34 3.37 1.77 9.98
C ALA A 34 4.76 1.89 9.31
N ASP A 35 5.52 0.80 9.22
CA ASP A 35 6.82 0.77 8.52
C ASP A 35 6.62 1.08 7.03
N HIS A 36 5.61 0.46 6.41
CA HIS A 36 5.20 0.72 5.03
C HIS A 36 4.82 2.19 4.82
N ILE A 37 3.92 2.73 5.65
CA ILE A 37 3.49 4.14 5.56
C ILE A 37 4.69 5.07 5.64
N PHE A 38 5.64 4.83 6.55
CA PHE A 38 6.83 5.65 6.69
C PHE A 38 7.62 5.68 5.37
N ARG A 39 8.00 4.51 4.81
CA ARG A 39 8.82 4.47 3.60
C ARG A 39 8.06 4.97 2.37
N ALA A 40 6.77 4.64 2.24
CA ALA A 40 5.93 5.14 1.15
C ALA A 40 5.85 6.67 1.19
N THR A 41 5.72 7.28 2.39
CA THR A 41 5.70 8.75 2.55
C THR A 41 7.04 9.37 2.15
N MET A 42 8.16 8.82 2.62
CA MET A 42 9.50 9.31 2.26
C MET A 42 9.76 9.21 0.76
N MET A 43 9.41 8.08 0.14
CA MET A 43 9.54 7.90 -1.30
C MET A 43 8.68 8.91 -2.07
N ALA A 44 7.42 9.06 -1.68
CA ALA A 44 6.50 9.97 -2.35
C ALA A 44 6.96 11.43 -2.27
N TRP A 45 7.44 11.86 -1.11
CA TRP A 45 8.02 13.20 -0.94
C TRP A 45 9.24 13.41 -1.83
N ILE A 46 10.25 12.55 -1.71
CA ILE A 46 11.52 12.70 -2.42
C ILE A 46 11.31 12.61 -3.93
N LEU A 47 10.54 11.63 -4.40
CA LEU A 47 10.27 11.45 -5.82
C LEU A 47 9.46 12.60 -6.40
N ALA A 48 8.48 13.15 -5.65
CA ALA A 48 7.75 14.34 -6.09
C ALA A 48 8.65 15.58 -6.16
N ALA A 49 9.63 15.71 -5.25
CA ALA A 49 10.56 16.84 -5.23
C ALA A 49 11.57 16.80 -6.39
N VAL A 50 11.97 15.62 -6.86
CA VAL A 50 12.91 15.49 -7.99
C VAL A 50 12.22 15.51 -9.38
N LYS A 51 10.89 15.45 -9.41
CA LYS A 51 10.14 15.59 -10.67
C LYS A 51 10.26 17.01 -11.25
N LYS A 52 10.29 17.08 -12.56
CA LYS A 52 10.21 18.37 -13.28
C LYS A 52 8.83 19.02 -13.18
N ASP A 53 7.79 18.20 -13.00
CA ASP A 53 6.42 18.65 -12.86
C ASP A 53 6.12 19.07 -11.41
N SER A 54 5.49 20.23 -11.23
CA SER A 54 5.07 20.68 -9.91
C SER A 54 3.88 19.87 -9.40
N LEU A 55 4.12 19.00 -8.41
CA LEU A 55 3.09 18.34 -7.62
C LEU A 55 2.96 19.03 -6.26
N ASN A 56 1.78 19.00 -5.69
CA ASN A 56 1.58 19.50 -4.32
C ASN A 56 2.13 18.49 -3.31
N ILE A 57 3.40 18.73 -2.87
CA ILE A 57 4.13 17.84 -1.97
C ILE A 57 3.42 17.71 -0.62
N GLU A 58 2.89 18.80 -0.05
CA GLU A 58 2.15 18.78 1.22
C GLU A 58 0.94 17.81 1.11
N LYS A 59 0.18 17.92 0.03
CA LYS A 59 -0.96 17.05 -0.23
C LYS A 59 -0.53 15.59 -0.35
N ILE A 60 0.58 15.31 -1.05
CA ILE A 60 1.12 13.96 -1.22
C ILE A 60 1.52 13.37 0.13
N ILE A 61 2.27 14.12 0.95
CA ILE A 61 2.72 13.67 2.28
C ILE A 61 1.50 13.36 3.17
N LYS A 62 0.52 14.27 3.24
CA LYS A 62 -0.70 14.05 4.01
C LYS A 62 -1.46 12.81 3.52
N MET A 63 -1.58 12.65 2.22
CA MET A 63 -2.24 11.48 1.61
C MET A 63 -1.50 10.20 1.95
N ALA A 64 -0.17 10.18 1.85
CA ALA A 64 0.66 9.03 2.17
C ALA A 64 0.55 8.62 3.64
N LEU A 65 0.49 9.59 4.57
CA LEU A 65 0.33 9.31 5.99
C LEU A 65 -1.01 8.67 6.35
N ILE A 66 -2.06 8.89 5.54
CA ILE A 66 -3.42 8.49 5.91
C ILE A 66 -4.02 7.38 5.03
N HIS A 67 -3.34 6.97 3.95
CA HIS A 67 -3.95 6.07 2.96
C HIS A 67 -4.37 4.71 3.55
N ASP A 68 -3.57 4.14 4.45
CA ASP A 68 -3.84 2.88 5.15
C ASP A 68 -4.32 3.08 6.60
N LEU A 69 -4.68 4.30 7.00
CA LEU A 69 -5.17 4.61 8.36
C LEU A 69 -6.41 3.79 8.73
N CYS A 70 -7.28 3.53 7.77
CA CYS A 70 -8.49 2.73 7.95
C CYS A 70 -8.20 1.27 8.34
N GLU A 71 -7.00 0.77 8.03
CA GLU A 71 -6.62 -0.63 8.28
C GLU A 71 -6.55 -0.97 9.76
N VAL A 72 -6.44 0.03 10.65
CA VAL A 72 -6.53 -0.19 12.10
C VAL A 72 -7.81 -0.93 12.51
N TYR A 73 -8.89 -0.76 11.77
CA TYR A 73 -10.16 -1.47 11.97
C TYR A 73 -10.54 -2.40 10.83
N ALA A 74 -10.17 -2.05 9.60
CA ALA A 74 -10.43 -2.90 8.45
C ALA A 74 -9.48 -4.10 8.39
N GLY A 75 -8.26 -3.96 8.92
CA GLY A 75 -7.14 -4.87 8.68
C GLY A 75 -6.65 -4.76 7.24
N ASP A 76 -5.36 -5.04 7.04
CA ASP A 76 -4.79 -5.16 5.70
C ASP A 76 -5.44 -6.34 4.95
N THR A 77 -5.86 -6.12 3.72
CA THR A 77 -6.52 -7.12 2.88
C THR A 77 -5.83 -7.27 1.54
N THR A 78 -5.75 -8.50 1.05
CA THR A 78 -5.21 -8.79 -0.27
C THR A 78 -6.31 -9.25 -1.22
N PRO A 79 -6.16 -9.04 -2.55
CA PRO A 79 -7.10 -9.60 -3.52
C PRO A 79 -7.22 -11.13 -3.44
N TYR A 80 -6.20 -11.78 -2.88
CA TYR A 80 -6.13 -13.23 -2.78
C TYR A 80 -6.89 -13.83 -1.60
N ASP A 81 -7.35 -13.03 -0.64
CA ASP A 81 -7.95 -13.50 0.62
C ASP A 81 -9.08 -14.51 0.41
N SER A 82 -9.88 -14.32 -0.64
CA SER A 82 -11.03 -15.19 -0.96
C SER A 82 -10.64 -16.53 -1.59
N ILE A 83 -9.43 -16.65 -2.12
CA ILE A 83 -8.97 -17.84 -2.85
C ILE A 83 -7.81 -18.57 -2.17
N LEU A 84 -7.31 -18.03 -1.04
CA LEU A 84 -6.15 -18.61 -0.35
C LEU A 84 -6.52 -19.95 0.32
N PRO A 85 -5.84 -21.06 -0.02
CA PRO A 85 -5.96 -22.31 0.71
C PRO A 85 -5.46 -22.16 2.15
N LYS A 86 -6.10 -22.90 3.09
CA LYS A 86 -5.62 -23.00 4.48
C LYS A 86 -4.26 -23.72 4.55
N ASP A 87 -4.06 -24.72 3.69
CA ASP A 87 -2.81 -25.45 3.61
C ASP A 87 -1.66 -24.58 3.09
N LYS A 88 -0.54 -24.55 3.82
CA LYS A 88 0.62 -23.70 3.50
C LYS A 88 1.27 -24.06 2.16
N LYS A 89 1.39 -25.35 1.83
CA LYS A 89 2.04 -25.79 0.58
C LYS A 89 1.18 -25.41 -0.63
N LYS A 90 -0.13 -25.66 -0.55
CA LYS A 90 -1.10 -25.26 -1.58
C LYS A 90 -1.14 -23.75 -1.74
N ARG A 91 -1.12 -22.99 -0.64
CA ARG A 91 -1.05 -21.52 -0.67
C ARG A 91 0.22 -21.02 -1.35
N ALA A 92 1.38 -21.56 -0.99
CA ALA A 92 2.65 -21.20 -1.63
C ALA A 92 2.66 -21.54 -3.13
N ALA A 93 2.09 -22.68 -3.53
CA ALA A 93 1.94 -23.05 -4.93
C ALA A 93 1.03 -22.06 -5.68
N LEU A 94 -0.13 -21.71 -5.13
CA LEU A 94 -1.05 -20.75 -5.72
C LEU A 94 -0.38 -19.38 -5.89
N LEU A 95 0.29 -18.86 -4.87
CA LEU A 95 0.94 -17.55 -4.93
C LEU A 95 2.12 -17.51 -5.92
N LYS A 96 2.76 -18.65 -6.22
CA LYS A 96 3.78 -18.75 -7.28
C LYS A 96 3.20 -18.56 -8.68
N THR A 97 1.96 -18.97 -8.92
CA THR A 97 1.30 -18.80 -10.22
C THR A 97 0.87 -17.35 -10.47
N TRP A 98 0.87 -16.51 -9.42
CA TRP A 98 0.45 -15.12 -9.46
C TRP A 98 -0.92 -14.97 -10.13
N PRO A 99 -2.01 -15.54 -9.54
CA PRO A 99 -3.30 -15.60 -10.19
C PRO A 99 -3.80 -14.20 -10.54
N ARG A 100 -4.28 -14.06 -11.78
CA ARG A 100 -4.90 -12.82 -12.27
C ARG A 100 -6.41 -12.96 -12.17
N PHE A 101 -7.04 -11.92 -11.66
CA PHE A 101 -8.50 -11.82 -11.60
C PHE A 101 -9.03 -11.19 -12.89
N SER A 102 -10.23 -11.59 -13.31
CA SER A 102 -10.96 -10.93 -14.38
C SER A 102 -11.24 -9.46 -14.01
N LYS A 103 -11.67 -8.68 -14.99
CA LYS A 103 -12.03 -7.28 -14.73
C LYS A 103 -13.20 -7.19 -13.73
N GLU A 104 -14.20 -8.00 -13.90
CA GLU A 104 -15.40 -8.07 -13.06
C GLU A 104 -15.06 -8.48 -11.62
N GLU A 105 -14.19 -9.48 -11.45
CA GLU A 105 -13.71 -9.91 -10.13
C GLU A 105 -12.94 -8.79 -9.43
N ARG A 106 -12.05 -8.09 -10.14
CA ARG A 106 -11.30 -6.96 -9.59
C ARG A 106 -12.20 -5.83 -9.15
N GLU A 107 -13.21 -5.48 -9.95
CA GLU A 107 -14.19 -4.44 -9.62
C GLU A 107 -15.00 -4.83 -8.39
N LYS A 108 -15.45 -6.07 -8.30
CA LYS A 108 -16.18 -6.60 -7.13
C LYS A 108 -15.33 -6.54 -5.86
N LEU A 109 -14.10 -7.04 -5.92
CA LEU A 109 -13.18 -7.03 -4.78
C LEU A 109 -12.83 -5.60 -4.34
N SER A 110 -12.56 -4.71 -5.30
CA SER A 110 -12.28 -3.29 -5.02
C SER A 110 -13.48 -2.60 -4.36
N LYS A 111 -14.70 -2.86 -4.84
CA LYS A 111 -15.91 -2.32 -4.23
C LYS A 111 -16.12 -2.80 -2.79
N GLN A 112 -15.88 -4.09 -2.54
CA GLN A 112 -16.00 -4.66 -1.19
C GLN A 112 -14.95 -4.07 -0.25
N LYS A 113 -13.69 -3.97 -0.71
CA LYS A 113 -12.60 -3.33 0.03
C LYS A 113 -12.98 -1.89 0.38
N PHE A 114 -13.36 -1.10 -0.62
CA PHE A 114 -13.73 0.30 -0.44
C PHE A 114 -14.84 0.50 0.61
N ILE A 115 -15.90 -0.32 0.59
CA ILE A 115 -16.99 -0.23 1.56
C ILE A 115 -16.49 -0.52 2.97
N LYS A 116 -15.67 -1.57 3.14
CA LYS A 116 -15.11 -1.96 4.42
C LYS A 116 -14.20 -0.88 4.99
N GLU A 117 -13.29 -0.37 4.17
CA GLU A 117 -12.32 0.64 4.55
C GLU A 117 -12.94 2.01 4.80
N SER A 118 -13.94 2.40 4.01
CA SER A 118 -14.69 3.64 4.25
C SER A 118 -15.37 3.63 5.63
N LYS A 119 -16.01 2.52 6.03
CA LYS A 119 -16.59 2.36 7.37
C LYS A 119 -15.53 2.43 8.48
N ALA A 120 -14.40 1.80 8.27
CA ALA A 120 -13.27 1.82 9.20
C ALA A 120 -12.67 3.22 9.34
N LEU A 121 -12.52 3.95 8.22
CA LEU A 121 -12.08 5.34 8.22
C LEU A 121 -13.06 6.25 8.96
N ASP A 122 -14.36 6.07 8.77
CA ASP A 122 -15.38 6.80 9.52
C ASP A 122 -15.25 6.58 11.00
N LYS A 123 -15.00 5.35 11.42
CA LYS A 123 -14.82 4.98 12.82
C LYS A 123 -13.57 5.63 13.42
N VAL A 124 -12.39 5.47 12.81
CA VAL A 124 -11.15 6.04 13.35
C VAL A 124 -11.17 7.57 13.32
N SER A 125 -11.71 8.17 12.28
CA SER A 125 -11.78 9.62 12.14
C SER A 125 -12.88 10.28 12.98
N SER A 126 -13.79 9.50 13.58
CA SER A 126 -14.83 10.05 14.46
C SER A 126 -14.27 10.68 15.74
N MET A 127 -13.06 10.27 16.14
CA MET A 127 -12.33 10.81 17.31
C MET A 127 -11.69 12.17 17.04
N LEU A 128 -11.69 12.63 15.78
CA LEU A 128 -11.01 13.85 15.34
C LEU A 128 -11.95 15.06 15.28
N PRO A 129 -11.41 16.28 15.42
CA PRO A 129 -12.17 17.49 15.14
C PRO A 129 -12.73 17.48 13.71
N VAL A 130 -13.94 18.04 13.56
CA VAL A 130 -14.70 17.99 12.29
C VAL A 130 -13.89 18.45 11.07
N LYS A 131 -13.08 19.52 11.22
CA LYS A 131 -12.23 20.03 10.14
C LYS A 131 -11.19 19.01 9.69
N VAL A 132 -10.49 18.39 10.64
CA VAL A 132 -9.45 17.37 10.37
C VAL A 132 -10.07 16.09 9.79
N LYS A 133 -11.19 15.64 10.36
CA LYS A 133 -11.96 14.50 9.82
C LYS A 133 -12.32 14.71 8.35
N LYS A 134 -12.85 15.90 7.99
CA LYS A 134 -13.22 16.22 6.61
C LYS A 134 -12.01 16.21 5.67
N GLU A 135 -10.87 16.74 6.10
CA GLU A 135 -9.63 16.76 5.33
C GLU A 135 -9.12 15.33 5.05
N ILE A 136 -9.04 14.50 6.09
CA ILE A 136 -8.61 13.10 5.98
C ILE A 136 -9.52 12.32 5.02
N LYS A 137 -10.84 12.44 5.18
CA LYS A 137 -11.78 11.75 4.29
C LYS A 137 -11.65 12.18 2.83
N LYS A 138 -11.44 13.49 2.59
CA LYS A 138 -11.23 14.02 1.24
C LYS A 138 -9.95 13.49 0.60
N LEU A 139 -8.84 13.47 1.34
CA LEU A 139 -7.55 12.96 0.87
C LEU A 139 -7.60 11.46 0.61
N TRP A 140 -8.21 10.69 1.52
CA TRP A 140 -8.38 9.25 1.37
C TRP A 140 -9.24 8.90 0.14
N LEU A 141 -10.35 9.61 -0.06
CA LEU A 141 -11.22 9.41 -1.22
C LEU A 141 -10.51 9.76 -2.54
N ASP A 142 -9.69 10.82 -2.53
CA ASP A 142 -8.86 11.20 -3.67
C ASP A 142 -7.85 10.07 -4.00
N TYR A 143 -7.16 9.53 -2.99
CA TYR A 143 -6.26 8.39 -3.14
C TYR A 143 -6.97 7.17 -3.69
N GLU A 144 -8.06 6.74 -3.07
CA GLU A 144 -8.80 5.52 -3.48
C GLU A 144 -9.29 5.59 -4.92
N LYS A 145 -9.76 6.74 -5.36
CA LYS A 145 -10.29 6.95 -6.71
C LYS A 145 -9.26 7.44 -7.73
N GLY A 146 -8.07 7.85 -7.30
CA GLY A 146 -7.04 8.40 -8.17
C GLY A 146 -7.49 9.68 -8.91
N LEU A 147 -8.22 10.56 -8.22
CA LEU A 147 -8.86 11.71 -8.87
C LEU A 147 -7.84 12.76 -9.29
N SER A 148 -6.90 13.12 -8.43
CA SER A 148 -5.88 14.13 -8.69
C SER A 148 -4.59 13.55 -9.27
N ARG A 149 -3.72 14.41 -9.79
CA ARG A 149 -2.37 14.04 -10.24
C ARG A 149 -1.55 13.49 -9.08
N GLU A 150 -1.65 14.12 -7.90
CA GLU A 150 -0.98 13.69 -6.68
C GLU A 150 -1.42 12.28 -6.27
N ALA A 151 -2.73 12.01 -6.33
CA ALA A 151 -3.27 10.70 -5.97
C ALA A 151 -2.79 9.61 -6.95
N ARG A 152 -2.81 9.86 -8.26
CA ARG A 152 -2.29 8.90 -9.25
C ARG A 152 -0.80 8.64 -9.08
N PHE A 153 -0.02 9.68 -8.82
CA PHE A 153 1.40 9.56 -8.54
C PHE A 153 1.66 8.75 -7.26
N PHE A 154 0.96 9.10 -6.16
CA PHE A 154 1.16 8.40 -4.90
C PHE A 154 0.72 6.94 -4.97
N ARG A 155 -0.37 6.59 -5.64
CA ARG A 155 -0.78 5.19 -5.86
C ARG A 155 0.28 4.35 -6.56
N GLN A 156 1.06 4.92 -7.45
CA GLN A 156 2.18 4.24 -8.10
C GLN A 156 3.38 4.14 -7.14
N THR A 157 3.65 5.20 -6.37
CA THR A 157 4.73 5.20 -5.36
C THR A 157 4.50 4.16 -4.27
N ASP A 158 3.27 4.03 -3.78
CA ASP A 158 2.85 2.99 -2.83
C ASP A 158 3.17 1.57 -3.34
N ARG A 159 2.90 1.31 -4.60
CA ARG A 159 3.27 0.03 -5.25
C ARG A 159 4.78 -0.13 -5.44
N MET A 160 5.48 0.96 -5.74
CA MET A 160 6.93 0.96 -5.84
C MET A 160 7.58 0.61 -4.49
N GLU A 161 7.02 1.13 -3.39
CA GLU A 161 7.46 0.76 -2.05
C GLU A 161 7.40 -0.75 -1.83
N SER A 162 6.30 -1.38 -2.18
CA SER A 162 6.14 -2.84 -2.08
C SER A 162 7.16 -3.62 -2.93
N LEU A 163 7.64 -3.06 -4.06
CA LEU A 163 8.72 -3.68 -4.83
C LEU A 163 10.07 -3.60 -4.13
N PHE A 164 10.37 -2.46 -3.49
CA PHE A 164 11.58 -2.33 -2.67
C PHE A 164 11.56 -3.34 -1.53
N GLN A 165 10.44 -3.46 -0.83
CA GLN A 165 10.29 -4.42 0.26
C GLN A 165 10.42 -5.87 -0.22
N ALA A 166 9.85 -6.18 -1.37
CA ALA A 166 10.01 -7.49 -1.98
C ALA A 166 11.50 -7.79 -2.28
N ALA A 167 12.22 -6.84 -2.88
CA ALA A 167 13.63 -6.99 -3.21
C ALA A 167 14.49 -7.23 -1.94
N GLU A 168 14.24 -6.48 -0.88
CA GLU A 168 14.92 -6.66 0.42
C GLU A 168 14.66 -8.04 1.03
N TYR A 169 13.41 -8.50 1.03
CA TYR A 169 13.09 -9.84 1.55
C TYR A 169 13.71 -10.94 0.72
N TRP A 170 13.73 -10.83 -0.59
CA TRP A 170 14.36 -11.84 -1.44
C TRP A 170 15.87 -11.91 -1.22
N LYS A 171 16.54 -10.76 -1.08
CA LYS A 171 17.95 -10.69 -0.72
C LYS A 171 18.20 -11.31 0.67
N LYS A 172 17.40 -10.92 1.67
CA LYS A 172 17.53 -11.36 3.06
C LYS A 172 17.32 -12.87 3.22
N TYR A 173 16.30 -13.41 2.56
CA TYR A 173 15.91 -14.82 2.70
C TYR A 173 16.45 -15.72 1.58
N LYS A 174 17.30 -15.19 0.70
CA LYS A 174 17.91 -15.92 -0.44
C LYS A 174 16.87 -16.65 -1.31
N LYS A 175 15.67 -16.08 -1.43
CA LYS A 175 14.61 -16.63 -2.28
C LYS A 175 14.74 -16.08 -3.69
N PRO A 176 14.55 -16.92 -4.74
CA PRO A 176 14.62 -16.45 -6.11
C PRO A 176 13.55 -15.38 -6.38
N VAL A 177 13.95 -14.38 -7.12
CA VAL A 177 13.04 -13.31 -7.56
C VAL A 177 11.96 -13.90 -8.45
N GLN A 178 10.73 -13.61 -8.15
CA GLN A 178 9.61 -14.02 -8.97
C GLN A 178 9.41 -13.01 -10.11
N LYS A 179 9.78 -13.41 -11.35
CA LYS A 179 9.54 -12.61 -12.56
C LYS A 179 8.16 -11.95 -12.67
N PRO A 180 7.06 -12.64 -12.27
CA PRO A 180 5.72 -12.04 -12.36
C PRO A 180 5.52 -10.73 -11.64
N ILE A 181 6.21 -10.48 -10.52
CA ILE A 181 6.03 -9.22 -9.77
C ILE A 181 6.58 -8.02 -10.56
N TRP A 182 7.66 -8.22 -11.33
CA TRP A 182 8.25 -7.18 -12.19
C TRP A 182 7.37 -6.86 -13.39
N ILE A 183 6.82 -7.90 -14.02
CA ILE A 183 5.91 -7.71 -15.16
C ILE A 183 4.69 -6.94 -14.70
N TRP A 184 4.11 -7.36 -13.57
CA TRP A 184 2.96 -6.68 -12.97
C TRP A 184 3.27 -5.23 -12.57
N ALA A 185 4.44 -4.98 -11.99
CA ALA A 185 4.85 -3.64 -11.61
C ALA A 185 4.98 -2.71 -12.82
N LYS A 186 5.61 -3.18 -13.90
CA LYS A 186 5.73 -2.41 -15.14
C LYS A 186 4.37 -2.07 -15.78
N GLU A 187 3.37 -2.93 -15.63
CA GLU A 187 2.00 -2.66 -16.09
C GLU A 187 1.30 -1.56 -15.29
N LEU A 188 1.80 -1.22 -14.09
CA LEU A 188 1.18 -0.28 -13.18
C LEU A 188 1.80 1.11 -13.16
N PHE A 189 3.00 1.27 -13.73
CA PHE A 189 3.72 2.53 -13.76
C PHE A 189 3.59 3.19 -15.13
N ASP A 190 3.15 4.44 -15.11
CA ASP A 190 3.15 5.33 -16.26
C ASP A 190 3.95 6.62 -16.00
N ASP A 191 4.32 6.86 -14.74
CA ASP A 191 5.12 8.01 -14.34
C ASP A 191 6.61 7.78 -14.68
N PRO A 192 7.26 8.71 -15.46
CA PRO A 192 8.64 8.52 -15.92
C PRO A 192 9.66 8.30 -14.81
N VAL A 193 9.52 8.99 -13.66
CA VAL A 193 10.44 8.85 -12.52
C VAL A 193 10.30 7.46 -11.89
N LEU A 194 9.10 6.94 -11.81
CA LEU A 194 8.86 5.60 -11.26
C LEU A 194 9.29 4.49 -12.24
N LEU A 195 9.13 4.71 -13.53
CA LEU A 195 9.66 3.79 -14.56
C LEU A 195 11.18 3.69 -14.46
N GLU A 196 11.88 4.83 -14.44
CA GLU A 196 13.34 4.87 -14.28
C GLU A 196 13.79 4.20 -12.98
N LEU A 197 13.14 4.54 -11.86
CA LEU A 197 13.45 3.94 -10.55
C LEU A 197 13.26 2.42 -10.57
N SER A 198 12.21 1.92 -11.22
CA SER A 198 11.95 0.48 -11.34
C SER A 198 13.05 -0.24 -12.12
N GLU A 199 13.59 0.38 -13.18
CA GLU A 199 14.70 -0.18 -13.96
C GLU A 199 15.99 -0.24 -13.14
N VAL A 200 16.31 0.85 -12.41
CA VAL A 200 17.49 0.90 -11.53
C VAL A 200 17.38 -0.15 -10.43
N LEU A 201 16.22 -0.27 -9.80
CA LEU A 201 15.95 -1.30 -8.80
C LEU A 201 16.13 -2.71 -9.38
N GLY A 202 15.62 -2.93 -10.60
CA GLY A 202 15.80 -4.17 -11.34
C GLY A 202 17.27 -4.52 -11.55
N LYS A 203 18.06 -3.59 -12.05
CA LYS A 203 19.51 -3.79 -12.27
C LYS A 203 20.27 -4.07 -10.97
N LYS A 204 19.85 -3.47 -9.85
CA LYS A 204 20.52 -3.62 -8.55
C LYS A 204 20.25 -4.97 -7.86
N PHE A 205 19.04 -5.48 -7.95
CA PHE A 205 18.62 -6.64 -7.16
C PHE A 205 18.39 -7.92 -7.97
N TYR A 206 18.36 -7.85 -9.31
CA TYR A 206 17.89 -8.94 -10.16
C TYR A 206 18.85 -9.28 -11.33
N LYS A 207 20.10 -8.90 -11.16
CA LYS A 207 21.21 -9.36 -12.01
C LYS A 207 21.62 -10.78 -11.67
#